data_d033aca0795cf9c7b9ff378f2b9285d4
#
_entry.id   d033aca0795cf9c7b9ff378f2b9285d4
#
_cell.length_a   1.000
_cell.length_b   1.000
_cell.length_c   1.000
_cell.angle_alpha   90.00
_cell.angle_beta   90.00
_cell.angle_gamma   90.00
#
_symmetry.space_group_name_H-M   'P 1'
#
loop_
_entity.id
_entity.type
_entity.pdbx_description
1 polymer ?
#
loop_
_entity_poly.entity_id
_entity_poly.type
_entity_poly.pdbx_seq_one_letter_code
_entity_poly.pdbx_strand_id
1 'polypeptide(L)'
;LDEVSDDASGNKFFKLKYNIFSALQRQTNAVLTFGGAWSNHIYATASTCKKLGLRSIGIIRGEEPAHYSETLEHARKCGMELHFITREEYKEKNEDYFKAWLRDEFGSVQIIPEGGSNFLGVQGCMEIPSLFPAETSEVYMAAGTGATAAGVLLGGKNKVNVISALKGGEFLRE
;
A
#
# COMPACT_ATOMS: atom_id res chain seq x y z
N LEU A 1 9.17 -6.33 12.36
CA LEU A 1 9.03 -5.54 11.13
C LEU A 1 8.92 -4.03 11.39
N ASP A 2 8.39 -3.63 12.52
CA ASP A 2 8.16 -2.21 12.85
C ASP A 2 9.46 -1.42 13.05
N GLU A 3 10.56 -2.10 13.33
CA GLU A 3 11.91 -1.53 13.48
C GLU A 3 12.65 -1.31 12.15
N VAL A 4 12.08 -1.75 11.02
CA VAL A 4 12.75 -1.67 9.71
C VAL A 4 12.76 -0.25 9.16
N SER A 5 11.74 0.55 9.47
CA SER A 5 11.64 1.95 9.04
C SER A 5 10.66 2.72 9.94
N ASP A 6 11.06 3.87 10.41
CA ASP A 6 10.20 4.77 11.19
C ASP A 6 9.05 5.36 10.37
N ASP A 7 9.28 5.56 9.06
CA ASP A 7 8.34 6.25 8.16
C ASP A 7 7.34 5.31 7.47
N ALA A 8 7.73 4.05 7.29
CA ALA A 8 6.89 3.04 6.63
C ALA A 8 6.98 1.74 7.42
N SER A 9 6.43 1.77 8.66
CA SER A 9 6.54 0.65 9.58
C SER A 9 5.92 -0.64 9.07
N GLY A 10 6.45 -1.76 9.55
CA GLY A 10 5.94 -3.09 9.28
C GLY A 10 6.03 -3.48 7.81
N ASN A 11 5.02 -4.17 7.35
CA ASN A 11 4.95 -4.70 5.98
C ASN A 11 4.85 -3.62 4.89
N LYS A 12 4.57 -2.36 5.25
CA LYS A 12 4.40 -1.28 4.27
C LYS A 12 5.72 -0.88 3.64
N PHE A 13 6.82 -0.94 4.38
CA PHE A 13 8.16 -0.74 3.84
C PHE A 13 8.41 -1.69 2.64
N PHE A 14 8.18 -2.97 2.83
CA PHE A 14 8.40 -3.98 1.80
C PHE A 14 7.47 -3.80 0.60
N LYS A 15 6.20 -3.52 0.84
CA LYS A 15 5.21 -3.28 -0.23
C LYS A 15 5.51 -2.04 -1.06
N LEU A 16 6.08 -1.01 -0.47
CA LEU A 16 6.43 0.24 -1.17
C LEU A 16 7.77 0.14 -1.88
N LYS A 17 8.74 -0.63 -1.39
CA LYS A 17 10.12 -0.68 -1.86
C LYS A 17 10.23 -0.73 -3.38
N TYR A 18 9.73 -1.77 -4.02
CA TYR A 18 9.84 -1.94 -5.48
C TYR A 18 8.86 -1.08 -6.26
N ASN A 19 7.73 -0.71 -5.70
CA ASN A 19 6.81 0.26 -6.29
C ASN A 19 7.46 1.64 -6.44
N ILE A 20 8.12 2.11 -5.40
CA ILE A 20 8.86 3.38 -5.41
C ILE A 20 10.09 3.28 -6.32
N PHE A 21 10.84 2.18 -6.26
CA PHE A 21 11.97 1.97 -7.16
C PHE A 21 11.55 2.02 -8.62
N SER A 22 10.42 1.40 -8.98
CA SER A 22 9.85 1.48 -10.33
C SER A 22 9.47 2.91 -10.73
N ALA A 23 8.90 3.70 -9.81
CA ALA A 23 8.59 5.11 -10.08
C ALA A 23 9.86 5.91 -10.41
N LEU A 24 10.91 5.75 -9.60
CA LEU A 24 12.18 6.43 -9.79
C LEU A 24 12.87 6.03 -11.11
N GLN A 25 12.88 4.73 -11.44
CA GLN A 25 13.46 4.25 -12.72
C GLN A 25 12.74 4.80 -13.95
N ARG A 26 11.42 4.96 -13.86
CA ARG A 26 10.60 5.54 -14.93
C ARG A 26 10.65 7.07 -14.97
N GLN A 27 11.44 7.68 -14.10
CA GLN A 27 11.49 9.13 -13.92
C GLN A 27 10.11 9.74 -13.66
N THR A 28 9.24 8.99 -13.01
CA THR A 28 7.91 9.45 -12.61
C THR A 28 8.06 10.23 -11.30
N ASN A 29 7.71 11.50 -11.32
CA ASN A 29 7.86 12.38 -10.15
C ASN A 29 6.69 12.31 -9.17
N ALA A 30 5.67 11.49 -9.47
CA ALA A 30 4.46 11.38 -8.66
C ALA A 30 4.05 9.93 -8.44
N VAL A 31 3.58 9.66 -7.22
CA VAL A 31 3.00 8.39 -6.79
C VAL A 31 1.55 8.62 -6.41
N LEU A 32 0.65 7.84 -6.97
CA LEU A 32 -0.76 7.84 -6.65
C LEU A 32 -1.15 6.52 -5.98
N THR A 33 -1.90 6.57 -4.90
CA THR A 33 -2.39 5.38 -4.22
C THR A 33 -3.79 5.57 -3.64
N PHE A 34 -4.35 4.50 -3.11
CA PHE A 34 -5.72 4.39 -2.63
C PHE A 34 -5.78 3.97 -1.17
N GLY A 35 -6.79 4.48 -0.44
CA GLY A 35 -7.03 4.05 0.92
C GLY A 35 -8.25 4.72 1.55
N GLY A 36 -8.64 4.23 2.72
CA GLY A 36 -9.62 4.91 3.57
C GLY A 36 -8.95 5.87 4.56
N ALA A 37 -9.77 6.58 5.34
CA ALA A 37 -9.34 7.60 6.29
C ALA A 37 -8.33 7.10 7.37
N TRP A 38 -8.27 5.80 7.63
CA TRP A 38 -7.39 5.16 8.62
C TRP A 38 -6.36 4.23 7.98
N SER A 39 -6.06 4.43 6.71
CA SER A 39 -5.18 3.55 5.95
C SER A 39 -3.72 3.72 6.32
N ASN A 40 -3.10 2.71 6.94
CA ASN A 40 -1.65 2.66 7.15
C ASN A 40 -0.86 2.71 5.83
N HIS A 41 -1.49 2.35 4.71
CA HIS A 41 -0.84 2.44 3.40
C HIS A 41 -0.77 3.89 2.91
N ILE A 42 -1.82 4.68 3.11
CA ILE A 42 -1.81 6.15 2.86
C ILE A 42 -0.72 6.81 3.71
N TYR A 43 -0.70 6.52 5.01
CA TYR A 43 0.32 7.04 5.93
C TYR A 43 1.74 6.76 5.43
N ALA A 44 2.06 5.49 5.20
CA ALA A 44 3.40 5.06 4.80
C ALA A 44 3.81 5.61 3.43
N THR A 45 2.87 5.68 2.46
CA THR A 45 3.15 6.24 1.13
C THR A 45 3.48 7.73 1.23
N ALA A 46 2.71 8.49 2.00
CA ALA A 46 2.94 9.92 2.22
C ALA A 46 4.32 10.19 2.83
N SER A 47 4.66 9.46 3.90
CA SER A 47 5.96 9.57 4.57
C SER A 47 7.12 9.24 3.64
N THR A 48 7.00 8.12 2.90
CA THR A 48 8.03 7.67 1.96
C THR A 48 8.25 8.67 0.83
N CYS A 49 7.17 9.18 0.23
CA CYS A 49 7.27 10.17 -0.85
C CYS A 49 7.87 11.48 -0.37
N LYS A 50 7.48 11.99 0.81
CA LYS A 50 8.09 13.18 1.41
C LYS A 50 9.60 13.02 1.57
N LYS A 51 10.05 11.90 2.11
CA LYS A 51 11.48 11.61 2.33
C LYS A 51 12.29 11.58 1.03
N LEU A 52 11.67 11.14 -0.05
CA LEU A 52 12.30 11.00 -1.37
C LEU A 52 12.06 12.20 -2.31
N GLY A 53 11.35 13.24 -1.85
CA GLY A 53 11.02 14.40 -2.67
C GLY A 53 10.06 14.09 -3.83
N LEU A 54 9.25 13.04 -3.71
CA LEU A 54 8.24 12.67 -4.70
C LEU A 54 6.89 13.32 -4.37
N ARG A 55 6.20 13.80 -5.38
CA ARG A 55 4.79 14.20 -5.25
C ARG A 55 3.96 12.96 -4.89
N SER A 56 3.03 13.08 -3.95
CA SER A 56 2.14 11.99 -3.58
C SER A 56 0.68 12.39 -3.64
N ILE A 57 -0.16 11.48 -4.14
CA ILE A 57 -1.59 11.67 -4.34
C ILE A 57 -2.31 10.49 -3.69
N GLY A 58 -3.25 10.80 -2.80
CA GLY A 58 -4.09 9.81 -2.14
C GLY A 58 -5.53 9.91 -2.61
N ILE A 59 -6.04 8.87 -3.27
CA ILE A 59 -7.46 8.73 -3.57
C ILE A 59 -8.14 8.12 -2.35
N ILE A 60 -8.92 8.93 -1.66
CA ILE A 60 -9.51 8.60 -0.37
C ILE A 60 -10.95 8.16 -0.53
N ARG A 61 -11.26 6.99 0.02
CA ARG A 61 -12.61 6.42 -0.02
C ARG A 61 -13.57 7.13 0.92
N GLY A 62 -14.62 7.70 0.38
CA GLY A 62 -15.69 8.40 1.09
C GLY A 62 -15.58 9.91 0.93
N GLU A 63 -16.62 10.59 1.38
CA GLU A 63 -16.68 12.05 1.36
C GLU A 63 -15.63 12.69 2.27
N GLU A 64 -15.22 13.91 1.95
CA GLU A 64 -14.28 14.63 2.77
C GLU A 64 -14.89 14.92 4.15
N PRO A 65 -14.28 14.46 5.25
CA PRO A 65 -14.81 14.64 6.59
C PRO A 65 -14.54 16.07 7.09
N ALA A 66 -15.40 16.56 7.99
CA ALA A 66 -15.19 17.85 8.66
C ALA A 66 -13.88 17.89 9.47
N HIS A 67 -13.44 16.73 9.98
CA HIS A 67 -12.18 16.55 10.71
C HIS A 67 -11.44 15.35 10.18
N TYR A 68 -10.19 15.55 9.82
CA TYR A 68 -9.33 14.46 9.34
C TYR A 68 -8.94 13.52 10.49
N SER A 69 -8.82 12.24 10.16
CA SER A 69 -8.17 11.26 11.04
C SER A 69 -6.68 11.61 11.21
N GLU A 70 -6.05 11.07 12.23
CA GLU A 70 -4.60 11.23 12.45
C GLU A 70 -3.80 10.79 11.22
N THR A 71 -4.23 9.73 10.54
CA THR A 71 -3.63 9.24 9.29
C THR A 71 -3.70 10.27 8.17
N LEU A 72 -4.87 10.88 7.94
CA LEU A 72 -5.04 11.89 6.90
C LEU A 72 -4.33 13.20 7.24
N GLU A 73 -4.36 13.61 8.52
CA GLU A 73 -3.58 14.77 8.99
C GLU A 73 -2.09 14.57 8.78
N HIS A 74 -1.57 13.37 9.09
CA HIS A 74 -0.17 13.04 8.83
C HIS A 74 0.14 13.09 7.33
N ALA A 75 -0.70 12.47 6.50
CA ALA A 75 -0.51 12.46 5.05
C ALA A 75 -0.48 13.88 4.48
N ARG A 76 -1.39 14.75 4.91
CA ARG A 76 -1.43 16.17 4.55
C ARG A 76 -0.16 16.91 4.99
N LYS A 77 0.31 16.70 6.23
CA LYS A 77 1.57 17.27 6.74
C LYS A 77 2.80 16.78 5.97
N CYS A 78 2.72 15.60 5.37
CA CYS A 78 3.74 15.08 4.46
C CYS A 78 3.67 15.69 3.05
N GLY A 79 2.65 16.49 2.75
CA GLY A 79 2.45 17.11 1.44
C GLY A 79 1.67 16.21 0.45
N MET A 80 1.00 15.17 0.92
CA MET A 80 0.13 14.35 0.07
C MET A 80 -1.13 15.13 -0.31
N GLU A 81 -1.44 15.15 -1.60
CA GLU A 81 -2.70 15.66 -2.14
C GLU A 81 -3.80 14.63 -1.87
N LEU A 82 -4.84 15.01 -1.14
CA LEU A 82 -5.95 14.14 -0.78
C LEU A 82 -7.15 14.42 -1.67
N HIS A 83 -7.58 13.43 -2.44
CA HIS A 83 -8.75 13.49 -3.30
C HIS A 83 -9.81 12.51 -2.81
N PHE A 84 -10.93 13.04 -2.36
CA PHE A 84 -12.03 12.25 -1.83
C PHE A 84 -12.98 11.87 -2.95
N ILE A 85 -13.34 10.60 -3.02
CA ILE A 85 -14.32 10.09 -3.97
C ILE A 85 -15.37 9.26 -3.24
N THR A 86 -16.58 9.17 -3.78
CA THR A 86 -17.65 8.37 -3.20
C THR A 86 -17.26 6.90 -3.06
N ARG A 87 -17.96 6.17 -2.20
CA ARG A 87 -17.71 4.72 -2.04
C ARG A 87 -18.05 3.94 -3.29
N GLU A 88 -18.99 4.42 -4.08
CA GLU A 88 -19.41 3.87 -5.35
C GLU A 88 -18.29 4.03 -6.39
N GLU A 89 -17.80 5.24 -6.60
CA GLU A 89 -16.66 5.51 -7.49
C GLU A 89 -15.41 4.73 -7.07
N TYR A 90 -15.16 4.62 -5.77
CA TYR A 90 -13.99 3.88 -5.25
C TYR A 90 -14.01 2.39 -5.61
N LYS A 91 -15.18 1.78 -5.81
CA LYS A 91 -15.28 0.38 -6.28
C LYS A 91 -14.72 0.20 -7.68
N GLU A 92 -14.82 1.25 -8.50
CA GLU A 92 -14.39 1.25 -9.90
C GLU A 92 -12.87 1.50 -10.09
N LYS A 93 -12.10 1.66 -9.00
CA LYS A 93 -10.67 2.01 -9.04
C LYS A 93 -9.78 1.06 -9.84
N ASN A 94 -10.24 -0.17 -10.09
CA ASN A 94 -9.52 -1.18 -10.87
C ASN A 94 -9.89 -1.16 -12.35
N GLU A 95 -10.97 -0.47 -12.72
CA GLU A 95 -11.44 -0.37 -14.10
C GLU A 95 -10.50 0.46 -14.97
N ASP A 96 -10.38 0.09 -16.23
CA ASP A 96 -9.42 0.75 -17.12
C ASP A 96 -9.80 2.20 -17.41
N TYR A 97 -11.10 2.51 -17.51
CA TYR A 97 -11.57 3.89 -17.69
C TYR A 97 -11.22 4.77 -16.47
N PHE A 98 -11.31 4.21 -15.25
CA PHE A 98 -10.95 4.94 -14.03
C PHE A 98 -9.44 5.23 -14.00
N LYS A 99 -8.62 4.25 -14.36
CA LYS A 99 -7.17 4.45 -14.48
C LYS A 99 -6.79 5.43 -15.59
N ALA A 100 -7.55 5.47 -16.69
CA ALA A 100 -7.37 6.46 -17.74
C ALA A 100 -7.68 7.87 -17.21
N TRP A 101 -8.82 8.04 -16.54
CA TRP A 101 -9.17 9.30 -15.88
C TRP A 101 -8.09 9.77 -14.90
N LEU A 102 -7.54 8.88 -14.07
CA LEU A 102 -6.46 9.25 -13.16
C LEU A 102 -5.20 9.76 -13.88
N ARG A 103 -4.89 9.21 -15.06
CA ARG A 103 -3.74 9.68 -15.86
C ARG A 103 -4.02 11.01 -16.52
N ASP A 104 -5.24 11.25 -16.95
CA ASP A 104 -5.66 12.52 -17.55
C ASP A 104 -5.65 13.64 -16.51
N GLU A 105 -6.12 13.36 -15.28
CA GLU A 105 -6.21 14.33 -14.20
C GLU A 105 -4.85 14.64 -13.56
N PHE A 106 -4.04 13.62 -13.29
CA PHE A 106 -2.80 13.75 -12.50
C PHE A 106 -1.53 13.66 -13.35
N GLY A 107 -1.65 13.35 -14.63
CA GLY A 107 -0.51 13.21 -15.54
C GLY A 107 0.26 11.89 -15.37
N SER A 108 1.57 11.93 -15.62
CA SER A 108 2.42 10.75 -15.48
C SER A 108 2.63 10.39 -14.02
N VAL A 109 1.85 9.45 -13.51
CA VAL A 109 1.90 8.98 -12.13
C VAL A 109 2.18 7.47 -12.06
N GLN A 110 2.94 7.04 -11.06
CA GLN A 110 3.02 5.62 -10.69
C GLN A 110 1.81 5.29 -9.82
N ILE A 111 0.87 4.52 -10.35
CA ILE A 111 -0.28 4.04 -9.60
C ILE A 111 0.13 2.82 -8.78
N ILE A 112 -0.03 2.93 -7.46
CA ILE A 112 0.15 1.83 -6.49
C ILE A 112 -1.24 1.44 -6.00
N PRO A 113 -1.70 0.19 -6.21
CA PRO A 113 -3.01 -0.26 -5.75
C PRO A 113 -3.19 -0.15 -4.24
N GLU A 114 -4.45 -0.21 -3.79
CA GLU A 114 -4.81 -0.21 -2.37
C GLU A 114 -3.97 -1.23 -1.58
N GLY A 115 -3.37 -0.77 -0.49
CA GLY A 115 -2.51 -1.58 0.35
C GLY A 115 -1.22 -2.07 -0.31
N GLY A 116 -0.83 -1.55 -1.49
CA GLY A 116 0.32 -2.03 -2.26
C GLY A 116 0.13 -3.45 -2.79
N SER A 117 -1.11 -3.82 -3.15
CA SER A 117 -1.47 -5.18 -3.56
C SER A 117 -1.26 -5.39 -5.05
N ASN A 118 -0.01 -5.49 -5.46
CA ASN A 118 0.43 -5.80 -6.82
C ASN A 118 1.69 -6.68 -6.79
N PHE A 119 2.16 -7.09 -7.97
CA PHE A 119 3.36 -7.93 -8.10
C PHE A 119 4.59 -7.32 -7.39
N LEU A 120 4.83 -6.03 -7.55
CA LEU A 120 5.96 -5.34 -6.92
C LEU A 120 5.85 -5.32 -5.38
N GLY A 121 4.63 -5.21 -4.85
CA GLY A 121 4.37 -5.32 -3.42
C GLY A 121 4.59 -6.73 -2.88
N VAL A 122 4.17 -7.76 -3.63
CA VAL A 122 4.44 -9.17 -3.31
C VAL A 122 5.95 -9.42 -3.36
N GLN A 123 6.64 -8.98 -4.41
CA GLN A 123 8.09 -9.11 -4.58
C GLN A 123 8.85 -8.50 -3.37
N GLY A 124 8.46 -7.33 -2.91
CA GLY A 124 9.06 -6.74 -1.71
C GLY A 124 8.84 -7.61 -0.48
N CYS A 125 7.63 -8.11 -0.30
CA CYS A 125 7.31 -8.97 0.84
C CYS A 125 8.02 -10.34 0.81
N MET A 126 8.55 -10.79 -0.33
CA MET A 126 9.40 -12.00 -0.41
C MET A 126 10.71 -11.87 0.39
N GLU A 127 11.11 -10.68 0.73
CA GLU A 127 12.31 -10.43 1.56
C GLU A 127 12.03 -10.63 3.07
N ILE A 128 10.78 -10.59 3.51
CA ILE A 128 10.41 -10.68 4.92
C ILE A 128 10.92 -11.96 5.60
N PRO A 129 10.84 -13.15 4.98
CA PRO A 129 11.33 -14.37 5.60
C PRO A 129 12.81 -14.36 5.96
N SER A 130 13.63 -13.56 5.28
CA SER A 130 15.06 -13.43 5.62
C SER A 130 15.31 -12.77 6.97
N LEU A 131 14.30 -12.13 7.54
CA LEU A 131 14.35 -11.50 8.87
C LEU A 131 13.90 -12.43 9.99
N PHE A 132 13.40 -13.61 9.67
CA PHE A 132 12.95 -14.54 10.69
C PHE A 132 14.14 -15.27 11.32
N PRO A 133 14.08 -15.61 12.62
CA PRO A 133 15.04 -16.52 13.23
C PRO A 133 15.13 -17.82 12.42
N ALA A 134 16.33 -18.41 12.33
CA ALA A 134 16.59 -19.58 11.49
C ALA A 134 15.73 -20.80 11.86
N GLU A 135 15.34 -20.92 13.13
CA GLU A 135 14.49 -21.97 13.68
C GLU A 135 12.99 -21.78 13.45
N THR A 136 12.57 -20.66 12.84
CA THR A 136 11.15 -20.38 12.60
C THR A 136 10.58 -21.39 11.60
N SER A 137 9.63 -22.22 12.03
CA SER A 137 8.94 -23.19 11.17
C SER A 137 7.57 -22.69 10.70
N GLU A 138 6.89 -21.94 11.53
CA GLU A 138 5.53 -21.43 11.27
C GLU A 138 5.44 -19.92 11.51
N VAL A 139 4.62 -19.26 10.71
CA VAL A 139 4.31 -17.83 10.81
C VAL A 139 2.80 -17.64 10.83
N TYR A 140 2.31 -16.84 11.77
CA TYR A 140 0.92 -16.45 11.87
C TYR A 140 0.80 -14.97 11.53
N MET A 141 -0.13 -14.61 10.62
CA MET A 141 -0.29 -13.23 10.21
C MET A 141 -1.74 -12.88 9.88
N ALA A 142 -2.12 -11.64 10.19
CA ALA A 142 -3.37 -11.08 9.73
C ALA A 142 -3.22 -10.62 8.27
N ALA A 143 -4.23 -10.89 7.43
CA ALA A 143 -4.25 -10.45 6.05
C ALA A 143 -5.49 -9.59 5.74
N GLY A 144 -5.23 -8.42 5.14
CA GLY A 144 -6.25 -7.62 4.46
C GLY A 144 -6.28 -8.01 2.97
N THR A 145 -5.37 -7.48 2.16
CA THR A 145 -5.33 -7.73 0.71
C THR A 145 -4.57 -9.00 0.28
N GLY A 146 -3.99 -9.74 1.22
CA GLY A 146 -3.26 -10.98 0.94
C GLY A 146 -1.82 -10.83 0.44
N ALA A 147 -1.44 -9.70 -0.15
CA ALA A 147 -0.12 -9.54 -0.81
C ALA A 147 1.08 -9.78 0.12
N THR A 148 0.99 -9.45 1.42
CA THR A 148 2.07 -9.76 2.37
C THR A 148 2.18 -11.26 2.60
N ALA A 149 1.06 -11.94 2.77
CA ALA A 149 1.03 -13.39 2.96
C ALA A 149 1.58 -14.12 1.74
N ALA A 150 1.17 -13.70 0.54
CA ALA A 150 1.70 -14.24 -0.72
C ALA A 150 3.23 -14.04 -0.82
N GLY A 151 3.74 -12.85 -0.49
CA GLY A 151 5.17 -12.59 -0.49
C GLY A 151 5.94 -13.47 0.50
N VAL A 152 5.47 -13.58 1.74
CA VAL A 152 6.10 -14.42 2.76
C VAL A 152 6.09 -15.89 2.34
N LEU A 153 4.99 -16.37 1.77
CA LEU A 153 4.87 -17.75 1.28
C LEU A 153 5.86 -18.05 0.14
N LEU A 154 5.99 -17.11 -0.80
CA LEU A 154 6.88 -17.27 -1.95
C LEU A 154 8.36 -17.08 -1.60
N GLY A 155 8.67 -16.24 -0.61
CA GLY A 155 10.04 -15.88 -0.23
C GLY A 155 10.68 -16.82 0.79
N GLY A 156 9.91 -17.67 1.46
CA GLY A 156 10.37 -18.54 2.55
C GLY A 156 9.95 -19.98 2.40
N LYS A 157 10.37 -20.78 3.38
CA LYS A 157 9.98 -22.20 3.52
C LYS A 157 9.04 -22.43 4.70
N ASN A 158 8.66 -21.34 5.37
CA ASN A 158 7.85 -21.39 6.57
C ASN A 158 6.41 -21.77 6.23
N LYS A 159 5.76 -22.51 7.11
CA LYS A 159 4.31 -22.67 7.06
C LYS A 159 3.66 -21.32 7.40
N VAL A 160 2.84 -20.81 6.51
CA VAL A 160 2.16 -19.52 6.69
C VAL A 160 0.69 -19.74 7.02
N ASN A 161 0.30 -19.33 8.22
CA ASN A 161 -1.07 -19.40 8.71
C ASN A 161 -1.68 -17.99 8.61
N VAL A 162 -2.68 -17.84 7.74
CA VAL A 162 -3.28 -16.54 7.43
C VAL A 162 -4.64 -16.42 8.09
N ILE A 163 -4.83 -15.34 8.85
CA ILE A 163 -6.12 -14.98 9.47
C ILE A 163 -6.68 -13.77 8.72
N SER A 164 -7.86 -13.92 8.11
CA SER A 164 -8.50 -12.78 7.44
C SER A 164 -8.86 -11.69 8.44
N ALA A 165 -8.36 -10.49 8.21
CA ALA A 165 -8.70 -9.30 8.98
C ALA A 165 -9.95 -8.58 8.44
N LEU A 166 -10.47 -9.03 7.28
CA LEU A 166 -11.61 -8.44 6.63
C LEU A 166 -12.81 -9.39 6.67
N LYS A 167 -13.99 -8.84 6.85
CA LYS A 167 -15.24 -9.57 6.69
C LYS A 167 -15.38 -9.97 5.21
N GLY A 168 -15.74 -11.24 4.94
CA GLY A 168 -15.82 -11.76 3.56
C GLY A 168 -14.45 -12.06 2.96
N GLY A 169 -13.49 -12.56 3.75
CA GLY A 169 -12.11 -12.85 3.32
C GLY A 169 -11.91 -14.13 2.51
N GLU A 170 -12.98 -14.71 1.94
CA GLU A 170 -12.94 -15.93 1.11
C GLU A 170 -12.03 -15.77 -0.11
N PHE A 171 -11.91 -14.56 -0.65
CA PHE A 171 -11.00 -14.24 -1.77
C PHE A 171 -9.51 -14.51 -1.47
N LEU A 172 -9.14 -14.66 -0.20
CA LEU A 172 -7.76 -15.02 0.17
C LEU A 172 -7.42 -16.50 -0.12
N ARG A 173 -8.41 -17.30 -0.54
CA ARG A 173 -8.23 -18.72 -0.88
C ARG A 173 -8.00 -18.97 -2.36
N GLU A 174 -8.20 -17.96 -3.18
CA GLU A 174 -7.98 -17.95 -4.65
C GLU A 174 -6.55 -17.49 -4.98
#